data_33f54be67600a3060e2874c1bf94f73f
#
_entry.id   33f54be67600a3060e2874c1bf94f73f
#
_cell.length_a   1.000
_cell.length_b   1.000
_cell.length_c   1.000
_cell.angle_alpha   90.00
_cell.angle_beta   90.00
_cell.angle_gamma   90.00
#
_symmetry.space_group_name_H-M   'P 1'
#
loop_
_entity.id
_entity.type
_entity.pdbx_description
1 polymer ?
#
loop_
_entity_poly.entity_id
_entity_poly.type
_entity_poly.pdbx_seq_one_letter_code
_entity_poly.pdbx_strand_id
1 'polypeptide(L)'
;TASGVVSFGTLTDSGESIAITKFVDEADGISSNDNDTSVPTSAAVIDYVENNGGDGLLLRATVTSGATTADIGTMPNVSSRTYYAEKLVFKVGTAFAGNNFNYVLVKENGGSGSTVVAKIDADFATTGSYIVELDGDDALTKNATVQVQFFDASDNAVAPTSGSAVCSVHYNWV
;
A
#
# COMPACT_ATOMS: atom_id res chain seq x y z
N THR A 1 9.77 -35.61 -27.91
CA THR A 1 9.61 -34.79 -26.68
C THR A 1 9.51 -35.74 -25.49
N ALA A 2 10.55 -35.81 -24.67
CA ALA A 2 10.48 -36.54 -23.41
C ALA A 2 9.68 -35.68 -22.41
N SER A 3 8.46 -36.09 -22.07
CA SER A 3 7.76 -35.59 -20.91
C SER A 3 8.21 -36.44 -19.72
N GLY A 4 9.09 -35.90 -18.90
CA GLY A 4 9.61 -36.63 -17.74
C GLY A 4 9.78 -35.69 -16.58
N VAL A 5 9.56 -36.19 -15.37
CA VAL A 5 9.92 -35.50 -14.12
C VAL A 5 11.42 -35.69 -13.91
N VAL A 6 12.15 -34.61 -13.77
CA VAL A 6 13.55 -34.66 -13.32
C VAL A 6 13.52 -34.57 -11.80
N SER A 7 13.94 -35.63 -11.14
CA SER A 7 14.09 -35.67 -9.67
C SER A 7 15.59 -35.59 -9.35
N PHE A 8 15.95 -34.62 -8.51
CA PHE A 8 17.33 -34.47 -8.03
C PHE A 8 17.33 -34.26 -6.52
N GLY A 9 18.32 -34.80 -5.83
CA GLY A 9 18.49 -34.56 -4.38
C GLY A 9 19.25 -33.28 -4.10
N THR A 10 20.26 -32.98 -4.93
CA THR A 10 21.12 -31.80 -4.81
C THR A 10 21.61 -31.37 -6.17
N LEU A 11 21.54 -30.09 -6.46
CA LEU A 11 22.16 -29.48 -7.62
C LEU A 11 23.36 -28.64 -7.13
N THR A 12 24.58 -28.99 -7.54
CA THR A 12 25.80 -28.34 -7.06
C THR A 12 26.44 -27.52 -8.18
N ASP A 13 26.74 -26.25 -7.94
CA ASP A 13 27.64 -25.45 -8.74
C ASP A 13 29.09 -25.79 -8.35
N SER A 14 29.87 -26.30 -9.30
CA SER A 14 31.22 -26.71 -9.03
C SER A 14 32.22 -25.56 -8.87
N GLY A 15 31.85 -24.34 -9.32
CA GLY A 15 32.66 -23.12 -9.22
C GLY A 15 32.62 -22.47 -7.85
N GLU A 16 31.41 -22.37 -7.29
CA GLU A 16 31.15 -21.65 -6.04
C GLU A 16 30.94 -22.59 -4.84
N SER A 17 30.93 -23.90 -5.05
CA SER A 17 30.61 -24.90 -4.02
C SER A 17 29.23 -24.75 -3.38
N ILE A 18 28.31 -24.12 -4.08
CA ILE A 18 26.91 -23.95 -3.64
C ILE A 18 26.12 -25.19 -4.02
N ALA A 19 25.38 -25.75 -3.09
CA ALA A 19 24.53 -26.92 -3.30
C ALA A 19 23.06 -26.54 -3.09
N ILE A 20 22.29 -26.49 -4.15
CA ILE A 20 20.86 -26.22 -4.08
C ILE A 20 20.13 -27.50 -3.63
N THR A 21 19.47 -27.43 -2.50
CA THR A 21 18.73 -28.56 -1.89
C THR A 21 17.24 -28.39 -1.93
N LYS A 22 16.74 -27.16 -2.16
CA LYS A 22 15.30 -26.83 -2.11
C LYS A 22 14.94 -25.76 -3.14
N PHE A 23 13.77 -25.90 -3.76
CA PHE A 23 13.03 -24.81 -4.36
C PHE A 23 12.01 -24.31 -3.36
N VAL A 24 12.03 -23.00 -3.11
CA VAL A 24 11.09 -22.34 -2.18
C VAL A 24 9.88 -21.87 -2.97
N ASP A 25 8.73 -22.40 -2.64
CA ASP A 25 7.45 -21.96 -3.19
C ASP A 25 6.77 -20.90 -2.29
N GLU A 26 5.59 -20.48 -2.70
CA GLU A 26 4.77 -19.49 -2.00
C GLU A 26 4.49 -19.90 -0.53
N ALA A 27 4.18 -21.18 -0.30
CA ALA A 27 3.83 -21.69 1.03
C ALA A 27 5.03 -21.76 2.00
N ASP A 28 6.23 -21.93 1.45
CA ASP A 28 7.46 -22.01 2.24
C ASP A 28 7.92 -20.64 2.77
N GLY A 29 7.70 -19.57 2.01
CA GLY A 29 8.12 -18.20 2.31
C GLY A 29 9.63 -17.96 2.19
N ILE A 30 10.02 -16.88 1.52
CA ILE A 30 11.44 -16.52 1.29
C ILE A 30 12.13 -16.19 2.61
N SER A 31 11.52 -15.41 3.49
CA SER A 31 12.11 -14.95 4.76
C SER A 31 12.51 -16.09 5.70
N SER A 32 11.83 -17.24 5.58
CA SER A 32 12.17 -18.45 6.37
C SER A 32 13.25 -19.30 5.72
N ASN A 33 13.65 -18.98 4.49
CA ASN A 33 14.61 -19.72 3.68
C ASN A 33 15.73 -18.82 3.16
N ASP A 34 16.10 -17.80 3.91
CA ASP A 34 17.24 -16.91 3.62
C ASP A 34 18.56 -17.66 3.84
N ASN A 35 19.02 -18.35 2.80
CA ASN A 35 20.23 -19.14 2.79
C ASN A 35 20.71 -19.40 1.36
N ASP A 36 21.97 -19.81 1.22
CA ASP A 36 22.62 -20.06 -0.08
C ASP A 36 22.21 -21.37 -0.75
N THR A 37 21.40 -22.21 -0.11
CA THR A 37 21.02 -23.54 -0.60
C THR A 37 19.61 -23.63 -1.16
N SER A 38 18.89 -22.51 -1.21
CA SER A 38 17.51 -22.44 -1.68
C SER A 38 17.38 -21.52 -2.89
N VAL A 39 16.52 -21.91 -3.84
CA VAL A 39 16.16 -21.07 -4.98
C VAL A 39 14.68 -20.76 -4.91
N PRO A 40 14.28 -19.49 -4.79
CA PRO A 40 12.86 -19.14 -4.77
C PRO A 40 12.22 -19.29 -6.15
N THR A 41 10.99 -19.72 -6.19
CA THR A 41 10.16 -19.68 -7.40
C THR A 41 9.71 -18.23 -7.68
N SER A 42 9.28 -17.96 -8.91
CA SER A 42 8.76 -16.64 -9.25
C SER A 42 7.53 -16.26 -8.41
N ALA A 43 6.69 -17.20 -8.03
CA ALA A 43 5.55 -16.98 -7.16
C ALA A 43 6.01 -16.53 -5.75
N ALA A 44 6.97 -17.26 -5.17
CA ALA A 44 7.53 -16.90 -3.86
C ALA A 44 8.19 -15.50 -3.87
N VAL A 45 8.86 -15.12 -4.98
CA VAL A 45 9.44 -13.78 -5.12
C VAL A 45 8.34 -12.71 -5.21
N ILE A 46 7.28 -12.95 -5.98
CA ILE A 46 6.15 -12.02 -6.10
C ILE A 46 5.50 -11.81 -4.75
N ASP A 47 5.15 -12.88 -4.03
CA ASP A 47 4.56 -12.80 -2.71
C ASP A 47 5.47 -12.09 -1.70
N TYR A 48 6.76 -12.38 -1.72
CA TYR A 48 7.71 -11.68 -0.85
C TYR A 48 7.76 -10.18 -1.17
N VAL A 49 7.79 -9.82 -2.46
CA VAL A 49 7.78 -8.41 -2.89
C VAL A 49 6.45 -7.74 -2.56
N GLU A 50 5.31 -8.40 -2.73
CA GLU A 50 3.99 -7.86 -2.38
C GLU A 50 3.81 -7.70 -0.86
N ASN A 51 4.34 -8.62 -0.07
CA ASN A 51 4.18 -8.60 1.39
C ASN A 51 5.30 -7.86 2.13
N ASN A 52 6.51 -7.77 1.56
CA ASN A 52 7.68 -7.19 2.22
C ASN A 52 8.44 -6.18 1.37
N GLY A 53 8.35 -6.28 0.06
CA GLY A 53 8.99 -5.39 -0.92
C GLY A 53 8.21 -4.11 -1.14
N GLY A 54 7.31 -3.85 -0.29
CA GLY A 54 6.74 -2.54 -0.06
C GLY A 54 7.71 -1.53 0.54
N ASP A 55 8.98 -1.57 0.12
CA ASP A 55 9.79 -0.36 0.04
C ASP A 55 9.31 0.60 -1.06
N GLY A 56 8.32 0.23 -1.80
CA GLY A 56 7.36 1.15 -2.36
C GLY A 56 6.36 1.58 -1.30
N LEU A 57 6.78 2.02 -0.18
CA LEU A 57 6.33 2.93 0.82
C LEU A 57 5.10 3.76 0.35
N LEU A 58 4.12 3.07 -0.27
CA LEU A 58 3.04 3.68 -1.02
C LEU A 58 1.76 2.86 -0.93
N LEU A 59 0.81 3.35 -0.16
CA LEU A 59 -0.58 2.94 -0.33
C LEU A 59 -1.19 3.73 -1.48
N ARG A 60 -1.94 3.08 -2.34
CA ARG A 60 -2.55 3.72 -3.51
C ARG A 60 -3.85 3.06 -3.91
N ALA A 61 -4.90 3.87 -4.09
CA ALA A 61 -6.16 3.41 -4.64
C ALA A 61 -6.84 4.47 -5.51
N THR A 62 -7.77 4.02 -6.33
CA THR A 62 -8.70 4.90 -7.03
C THR A 62 -9.89 5.18 -6.13
N VAL A 63 -10.13 6.45 -5.88
CA VAL A 63 -11.25 6.97 -5.10
C VAL A 63 -12.32 7.43 -6.10
N THR A 64 -13.52 6.90 -5.98
CA THR A 64 -14.65 7.23 -6.85
C THR A 64 -15.79 7.88 -6.07
N SER A 65 -16.68 8.56 -6.78
CA SER A 65 -17.92 9.09 -6.22
C SER A 65 -18.87 7.99 -5.73
N GLY A 66 -19.88 8.39 -4.96
CA GLY A 66 -20.95 7.50 -4.49
C GLY A 66 -20.77 6.97 -3.07
N ALA A 67 -19.62 7.22 -2.44
CA ALA A 67 -19.38 6.87 -1.04
C ALA A 67 -18.80 8.07 -0.28
N THR A 68 -19.06 8.14 1.02
CA THR A 68 -18.45 9.14 1.91
C THR A 68 -17.00 8.83 2.25
N THR A 69 -16.62 7.55 2.15
CA THR A 69 -15.26 7.04 2.42
C THR A 69 -14.81 6.09 1.34
N ALA A 70 -13.51 6.04 1.09
CA ALA A 70 -12.87 5.06 0.23
C ALA A 70 -11.56 4.57 0.86
N ASP A 71 -11.35 3.27 0.87
CA ASP A 71 -10.11 2.66 1.37
C ASP A 71 -8.98 2.88 0.36
N ILE A 72 -7.81 3.31 0.86
CA ILE A 72 -6.59 3.43 0.06
C ILE A 72 -5.75 2.15 0.17
N GLY A 73 -5.78 1.52 1.33
CA GLY A 73 -5.05 0.29 1.61
C GLY A 73 -4.84 0.10 3.10
N THR A 74 -4.21 -1.00 3.46
CA THR A 74 -3.92 -1.36 4.85
C THR A 74 -2.42 -1.24 5.10
N MET A 75 -2.05 -0.62 6.23
CA MET A 75 -0.66 -0.53 6.65
C MET A 75 -0.09 -1.92 6.93
N PRO A 76 1.16 -2.17 6.55
CA PRO A 76 1.80 -3.45 6.83
C PRO A 76 1.84 -3.76 8.33
N ASN A 77 1.80 -5.06 8.68
CA ASN A 77 1.85 -5.52 10.06
C ASN A 77 3.22 -6.17 10.39
N VAL A 78 4.29 -5.40 10.27
CA VAL A 78 5.63 -5.87 10.65
C VAL A 78 5.96 -5.36 12.05
N SER A 79 6.12 -6.26 13.00
CA SER A 79 6.23 -5.92 14.44
C SER A 79 7.45 -5.06 14.77
N SER A 80 8.55 -5.23 14.03
CA SER A 80 9.82 -4.51 14.25
C SER A 80 9.87 -3.12 13.61
N ARG A 81 8.83 -2.68 12.87
CA ARG A 81 8.84 -1.41 12.14
C ARG A 81 7.85 -0.42 12.72
N THR A 82 8.17 0.86 12.67
CA THR A 82 7.26 1.97 12.89
C THR A 82 7.15 2.76 11.59
N TYR A 83 5.94 3.03 11.15
CA TYR A 83 5.67 3.68 9.87
C TYR A 83 5.30 5.15 10.08
N TYR A 84 5.75 6.02 9.19
CA TYR A 84 5.49 7.46 9.22
C TYR A 84 5.05 7.93 7.84
N ALA A 85 3.99 8.72 7.77
CA ALA A 85 3.55 9.32 6.52
C ALA A 85 4.47 10.48 6.14
N GLU A 86 4.95 10.50 4.89
CA GLU A 86 5.84 11.54 4.37
C GLU A 86 5.15 12.47 3.40
N LYS A 87 4.26 11.92 2.60
CA LYS A 87 3.64 12.65 1.50
C LYS A 87 2.32 12.05 1.09
N LEU A 88 1.38 12.91 0.82
CA LEU A 88 0.10 12.55 0.26
C LEU A 88 -0.06 13.18 -1.12
N VAL A 89 -0.50 12.39 -2.09
CA VAL A 89 -0.84 12.86 -3.44
C VAL A 89 -2.28 12.47 -3.73
N PHE A 90 -3.11 13.48 -4.01
CA PHE A 90 -4.50 13.30 -4.44
C PHE A 90 -4.65 13.84 -5.86
N LYS A 91 -4.66 12.95 -6.85
CA LYS A 91 -4.72 13.30 -8.27
C LYS A 91 -6.15 13.12 -8.78
N VAL A 92 -6.85 14.24 -8.98
CA VAL A 92 -8.18 14.27 -9.57
C VAL A 92 -8.08 14.01 -11.07
N GLY A 93 -8.57 12.87 -11.51
CA GLY A 93 -8.62 12.50 -12.93
C GLY A 93 -9.91 12.91 -13.61
N THR A 94 -11.02 12.83 -12.86
CA THR A 94 -12.35 13.34 -13.27
C THR A 94 -12.85 14.24 -12.16
N ALA A 95 -13.26 15.45 -12.49
CA ALA A 95 -13.75 16.43 -11.54
C ALA A 95 -14.88 15.87 -10.67
N PHE A 96 -14.80 16.12 -9.39
CA PHE A 96 -15.87 15.77 -8.46
C PHE A 96 -16.97 16.80 -8.49
N ALA A 97 -18.22 16.37 -8.29
CA ALA A 97 -19.37 17.24 -8.21
C ALA A 97 -20.42 16.69 -7.24
N GLY A 98 -21.36 17.56 -6.83
CA GLY A 98 -22.51 17.24 -5.99
C GLY A 98 -22.22 17.32 -4.50
N ASN A 99 -23.30 17.50 -3.72
CA ASN A 99 -23.32 17.51 -2.25
C ASN A 99 -22.39 18.54 -1.58
N ASN A 100 -22.00 19.62 -2.30
CA ASN A 100 -21.23 20.76 -1.77
C ASN A 100 -19.98 20.33 -0.97
N PHE A 101 -19.33 19.22 -1.34
CA PHE A 101 -18.13 18.83 -0.64
C PHE A 101 -17.04 19.90 -0.80
N ASN A 102 -16.25 20.08 0.24
CA ASN A 102 -15.30 21.17 0.37
C ASN A 102 -13.86 20.70 0.55
N TYR A 103 -13.66 19.58 1.24
CA TYR A 103 -12.34 19.03 1.51
C TYR A 103 -12.36 17.51 1.68
N VAL A 104 -11.20 16.92 1.66
CA VAL A 104 -11.02 15.51 2.03
C VAL A 104 -10.09 15.39 3.24
N LEU A 105 -10.38 14.43 4.10
CA LEU A 105 -9.43 13.93 5.09
C LEU A 105 -8.89 12.60 4.64
N VAL A 106 -7.59 12.42 4.79
CA VAL A 106 -6.96 11.11 4.78
C VAL A 106 -6.72 10.73 6.23
N LYS A 107 -7.23 9.59 6.63
CA LYS A 107 -7.20 9.15 8.02
C LYS A 107 -6.99 7.65 8.13
N GLU A 108 -6.47 7.23 9.26
CA GLU A 108 -6.47 5.83 9.65
C GLU A 108 -7.82 5.44 10.24
N ASN A 109 -8.29 4.24 9.88
CA ASN A 109 -9.44 3.60 10.49
C ASN A 109 -8.97 2.27 11.09
N GLY A 110 -8.96 2.22 12.41
CA GLY A 110 -8.52 1.03 13.15
C GLY A 110 -7.93 1.42 14.51
N GLY A 111 -8.24 0.65 15.56
CA GLY A 111 -7.84 0.97 16.93
C GLY A 111 -8.80 1.96 17.62
N SER A 112 -8.34 2.62 18.66
CA SER A 112 -9.17 3.45 19.55
C SER A 112 -9.45 4.88 19.06
N GLY A 113 -9.23 5.18 17.78
CA GLY A 113 -9.53 6.50 17.21
C GLY A 113 -9.15 6.61 15.73
N SER A 114 -9.88 7.44 15.00
CA SER A 114 -9.48 7.83 13.63
C SER A 114 -8.42 8.92 13.72
N THR A 115 -7.17 8.58 13.52
CA THR A 115 -6.10 9.57 13.39
C THR A 115 -6.16 10.22 12.02
N VAL A 116 -6.24 11.56 11.97
CA VAL A 116 -6.15 12.31 10.72
C VAL A 116 -4.69 12.35 10.29
N VAL A 117 -4.41 11.78 9.12
CA VAL A 117 -3.07 11.80 8.52
C VAL A 117 -2.85 13.12 7.80
N ALA A 118 -3.85 13.58 7.03
CA ALA A 118 -3.78 14.84 6.31
C ALA A 118 -5.16 15.38 5.96
N LYS A 119 -5.26 16.71 5.81
CA LYS A 119 -6.39 17.42 5.24
C LYS A 119 -5.99 18.03 3.90
N ILE A 120 -6.84 17.89 2.89
CA ILE A 120 -6.66 18.53 1.59
C ILE A 120 -7.84 19.47 1.37
N ASP A 121 -7.59 20.77 1.48
CA ASP A 121 -8.52 21.84 1.08
C ASP A 121 -8.20 22.21 -0.36
N ALA A 122 -9.08 21.84 -1.30
CA ALA A 122 -8.82 22.06 -2.72
C ALA A 122 -10.10 22.14 -3.53
N ASP A 123 -10.02 22.79 -4.68
CA ASP A 123 -11.10 22.81 -5.66
C ASP A 123 -11.11 21.49 -6.46
N PHE A 124 -11.84 20.52 -5.94
CA PHE A 124 -11.99 19.22 -6.60
C PHE A 124 -12.94 19.23 -7.81
N ALA A 125 -13.56 20.38 -8.13
CA ALA A 125 -14.32 20.57 -9.37
C ALA A 125 -13.41 20.72 -10.60
N THR A 126 -12.08 20.75 -10.41
CA THR A 126 -11.09 20.76 -11.48
C THR A 126 -10.19 19.52 -11.40
N THR A 127 -9.70 19.08 -12.57
CA THR A 127 -8.68 18.03 -12.62
C THR A 127 -7.33 18.60 -12.22
N GLY A 128 -6.54 17.84 -11.49
CA GLY A 128 -5.22 18.30 -11.02
C GLY A 128 -4.61 17.40 -9.98
N SER A 129 -3.40 17.72 -9.55
CA SER A 129 -2.70 17.01 -8.50
C SER A 129 -2.55 17.93 -7.29
N TYR A 130 -3.02 17.46 -6.15
CA TYR A 130 -2.89 18.10 -4.85
C TYR A 130 -1.89 17.30 -4.04
N ILE A 131 -0.86 17.97 -3.56
CA ILE A 131 0.26 17.34 -2.85
C ILE A 131 0.35 17.98 -1.47
N VAL A 132 0.39 17.14 -0.44
CA VAL A 132 0.65 17.55 0.95
C VAL A 132 1.93 16.86 1.36
N GLU A 133 2.98 17.63 1.64
CA GLU A 133 4.18 17.13 2.31
C GLU A 133 3.90 17.06 3.80
N LEU A 134 4.25 15.95 4.42
CA LEU A 134 4.06 15.68 5.83
C LEU A 134 5.43 15.71 6.52
N ASP A 135 5.46 16.09 7.79
CA ASP A 135 6.71 16.21 8.54
C ASP A 135 7.28 14.86 9.00
N GLY A 136 6.52 13.79 8.80
CA GLY A 136 6.96 12.45 9.18
C GLY A 136 6.96 12.20 10.70
N ASP A 137 6.33 13.08 11.48
CA ASP A 137 6.32 12.95 12.94
C ASP A 137 5.17 12.06 13.45
N ASP A 138 4.10 11.93 12.66
CA ASP A 138 2.93 11.12 13.02
C ASP A 138 3.11 9.66 12.61
N ALA A 139 3.21 8.78 13.59
CA ALA A 139 3.31 7.36 13.35
C ALA A 139 1.98 6.77 12.87
N LEU A 140 2.04 6.02 11.79
CA LEU A 140 0.92 5.26 11.25
C LEU A 140 0.75 3.94 12.01
N THR A 141 -0.49 3.60 12.32
CA THR A 141 -0.81 2.39 13.07
C THR A 141 -0.67 1.15 12.17
N LYS A 142 0.08 0.16 12.64
CA LYS A 142 0.21 -1.14 11.96
C LYS A 142 -1.16 -1.78 11.77
N ASN A 143 -1.37 -2.38 10.61
CA ASN A 143 -2.61 -3.06 10.26
C ASN A 143 -3.86 -2.16 10.25
N ALA A 144 -3.69 -0.83 10.33
CA ALA A 144 -4.80 0.10 10.15
C ALA A 144 -5.11 0.29 8.67
N THR A 145 -6.38 0.45 8.36
CA THR A 145 -6.81 0.84 7.01
C THR A 145 -6.70 2.33 6.85
N VAL A 146 -6.01 2.80 5.82
CA VAL A 146 -5.96 4.22 5.47
C VAL A 146 -7.09 4.52 4.50
N GLN A 147 -7.86 5.57 4.80
CA GLN A 147 -9.08 5.94 4.07
C GLN A 147 -9.07 7.41 3.67
N VAL A 148 -9.70 7.71 2.54
CA VAL A 148 -10.16 9.05 2.17
C VAL A 148 -11.60 9.22 2.64
N GLN A 149 -11.91 10.35 3.25
CA GLN A 149 -13.28 10.74 3.59
C GLN A 149 -13.57 12.15 3.08
N PHE A 150 -14.74 12.32 2.44
CA PHE A 150 -15.19 13.60 1.91
C PHE A 150 -16.06 14.35 2.92
N PHE A 151 -15.89 15.68 2.99
CA PHE A 151 -16.61 16.56 3.89
C PHE A 151 -17.12 17.81 3.17
N ASP A 152 -18.28 18.32 3.61
CA ASP A 152 -18.76 19.64 3.24
C ASP A 152 -18.13 20.76 4.10
N ALA A 153 -18.51 22.01 3.81
CA ALA A 153 -18.02 23.18 4.57
C ALA A 153 -18.52 23.25 6.02
N SER A 154 -19.48 22.40 6.40
CA SER A 154 -20.04 22.30 7.74
C SER A 154 -19.51 21.07 8.51
N ASP A 155 -18.43 20.47 8.02
CA ASP A 155 -17.79 19.28 8.59
C ASP A 155 -18.68 18.03 8.63
N ASN A 156 -19.69 17.95 7.75
CA ASN A 156 -20.47 16.72 7.59
C ASN A 156 -19.82 15.83 6.53
N ALA A 157 -19.79 14.52 6.80
CA ALA A 157 -19.35 13.56 5.81
C ALA A 157 -20.37 13.48 4.65
N VAL A 158 -19.89 13.68 3.43
CA VAL A 158 -20.73 13.71 2.21
C VAL A 158 -20.16 12.79 1.14
N ALA A 159 -21.04 12.27 0.27
CA ALA A 159 -20.62 11.49 -0.88
C ALA A 159 -20.71 12.35 -2.14
N PRO A 160 -19.62 12.57 -2.90
CA PRO A 160 -19.71 13.18 -4.22
C PRO A 160 -20.61 12.35 -5.13
N THR A 161 -21.34 13.01 -6.04
CA THR A 161 -22.24 12.33 -7.00
C THR A 161 -21.55 11.93 -8.29
N SER A 162 -20.40 12.55 -8.60
CA SER A 162 -19.53 12.20 -9.73
C SER A 162 -18.07 12.47 -9.38
N GLY A 163 -17.15 11.99 -10.21
CA GLY A 163 -15.73 12.22 -10.09
C GLY A 163 -14.92 10.99 -9.71
N SER A 164 -13.62 11.10 -9.96
CA SER A 164 -12.64 10.11 -9.55
C SER A 164 -11.27 10.73 -9.34
N ALA A 165 -10.53 10.17 -8.40
CA ALA A 165 -9.14 10.53 -8.13
C ALA A 165 -8.30 9.28 -7.85
N VAL A 166 -7.00 9.41 -7.98
CA VAL A 166 -6.05 8.46 -7.40
C VAL A 166 -5.48 9.10 -6.15
N CYS A 167 -5.67 8.46 -5.01
CA CYS A 167 -5.03 8.84 -3.76
C CYS A 167 -3.84 7.94 -3.50
N SER A 168 -2.72 8.54 -3.11
CA SER A 168 -1.49 7.84 -2.75
C SER A 168 -0.93 8.41 -1.46
N VAL A 169 -0.60 7.55 -0.52
CA VAL A 169 0.10 7.90 0.73
C VAL A 169 1.48 7.28 0.67
N HIS A 170 2.49 8.13 0.60
CA HIS A 170 3.89 7.74 0.72
C HIS A 170 4.25 7.70 2.20
N TYR A 171 4.93 6.67 2.62
CA TYR A 171 5.36 6.50 4.00
C TYR A 171 6.75 5.88 4.06
N ASN A 172 7.48 6.11 5.13
CA ASN A 172 8.73 5.42 5.45
C ASN A 172 8.57 4.54 6.69
N TRP A 173 9.61 3.85 7.08
CA TRP A 173 9.67 3.08 8.31
C TRP A 173 11.06 3.18 8.97
N VAL A 174 11.09 3.02 10.28
CA VAL A 174 12.29 2.88 11.10
C VAL A 174 12.22 1.63 11.96
#